data_66417e8e7e9f7eca714c70b2110eef20
#
_entry.id   66417e8e7e9f7eca714c70b2110eef20
#
_cell.length_a   1.000
_cell.length_b   1.000
_cell.length_c   1.000
_cell.angle_alpha   90.00
_cell.angle_beta   90.00
_cell.angle_gamma   90.00
#
_symmetry.space_group_name_H-M   'P 1'
#
loop_
_entity.id
_entity.type
_entity.pdbx_description
1 polymer ?
#
loop_
_entity_poly.entity_id
_entity_poly.type
_entity_poly.pdbx_seq_one_letter_code
_entity_poly.pdbx_strand_id
1 'polypeptide(L)'
;MKAKVLDMANRYIEKVNANAFATVMGQSVRDFSWGGNANAANQGILLVRAYLLTGDKKYVDYALTNLDYLLGRNATGYCFVTGIGSKSPMHPHHRQSVADGVTDPVPGLLVGGPNPGMQDHTKYEFTEPETAYSDNSAGYASNEIAINWNAPMVYLVNAIEASQKQAGYR
;
A
#
# COMPACT_ATOMS: atom_id res chain seq x y z
N MET A 1 12.85 -9.04 22.13
CA MET A 1 12.29 -8.13 21.09
C MET A 1 12.77 -8.48 19.69
N LYS A 2 14.09 -8.57 19.41
CA LYS A 2 14.65 -8.92 18.07
C LYS A 2 14.04 -10.20 17.48
N ALA A 3 14.01 -11.31 18.23
CA ALA A 3 13.45 -12.58 17.74
C ALA A 3 11.97 -12.46 17.31
N LYS A 4 11.15 -11.68 18.01
CA LYS A 4 9.74 -11.48 17.66
C LYS A 4 9.56 -10.70 16.35
N VAL A 5 10.40 -9.68 16.11
CA VAL A 5 10.40 -8.93 14.85
C VAL A 5 10.75 -9.85 13.68
N LEU A 6 11.79 -10.68 13.83
CA LEU A 6 12.21 -11.62 12.78
C LEU A 6 11.17 -12.72 12.53
N ASP A 7 10.55 -13.25 13.57
CA ASP A 7 9.46 -14.22 13.44
C ASP A 7 8.30 -13.65 12.63
N MET A 8 7.85 -12.44 12.95
CA MET A 8 6.79 -11.77 12.20
C MET A 8 7.19 -11.47 10.75
N ALA A 9 8.42 -10.99 10.52
CA ALA A 9 8.91 -10.71 9.18
C ALA A 9 8.98 -11.99 8.32
N ASN A 10 9.45 -13.10 8.89
CA ASN A 10 9.49 -14.39 8.19
C ASN A 10 8.09 -14.90 7.85
N ARG A 11 7.10 -14.77 8.73
CA ARG A 11 5.69 -15.09 8.42
C ARG A 11 5.13 -14.28 7.28
N TYR A 12 5.49 -13.00 7.17
CA TYR A 12 5.05 -12.15 6.06
C TYR A 12 5.59 -12.60 4.70
N ILE A 13 6.80 -13.14 4.66
CA ILE A 13 7.42 -13.56 3.40
C ILE A 13 7.13 -15.02 3.01
N GLU A 14 6.60 -15.83 3.93
CA GLU A 14 6.47 -17.28 3.76
C GLU A 14 5.62 -17.69 2.54
N LYS A 15 4.56 -16.94 2.27
CA LYS A 15 3.58 -17.27 1.22
C LYS A 15 3.59 -16.33 0.02
N VAL A 16 4.58 -15.45 -0.08
CA VAL A 16 4.62 -14.43 -1.15
C VAL A 16 4.55 -15.06 -2.53
N ASN A 17 5.26 -16.17 -2.77
CA ASN A 17 5.27 -16.85 -4.07
C ASN A 17 3.94 -17.57 -4.40
N ALA A 18 3.02 -17.71 -3.45
CA ALA A 18 1.67 -18.21 -3.70
C ALA A 18 0.69 -17.09 -4.11
N ASN A 19 1.08 -15.84 -3.96
CA ASN A 19 0.31 -14.68 -4.39
C ASN A 19 0.59 -14.41 -5.88
N ALA A 20 -0.46 -14.11 -6.66
CA ALA A 20 -0.36 -13.87 -8.10
C ALA A 20 0.59 -12.71 -8.47
N PHE A 21 0.69 -11.71 -7.62
CA PHE A 21 1.57 -10.55 -7.80
C PHE A 21 2.93 -10.70 -7.13
N ALA A 22 3.17 -11.80 -6.39
CA ALA A 22 4.36 -12.03 -5.60
C ALA A 22 4.70 -10.84 -4.67
N THR A 23 3.67 -10.30 -4.02
CA THR A 23 3.76 -9.22 -3.02
C THR A 23 3.48 -9.75 -1.62
N VAL A 24 4.00 -9.10 -0.59
CA VAL A 24 3.68 -9.46 0.79
C VAL A 24 2.23 -9.13 1.11
N MET A 25 1.72 -8.02 0.64
CA MET A 25 0.29 -7.67 0.67
C MET A 25 -0.50 -8.63 -0.22
N GLY A 26 -1.69 -9.02 0.22
CA GLY A 26 -2.61 -9.85 -0.58
C GLY A 26 -2.44 -11.35 -0.40
N GLN A 27 -1.76 -11.81 0.66
CA GLN A 27 -1.67 -13.24 0.99
C GLN A 27 -2.94 -13.77 1.68
N SER A 28 -3.82 -12.89 2.11
CA SER A 28 -5.08 -13.19 2.78
C SER A 28 -6.13 -12.19 2.39
N VAL A 29 -7.39 -12.63 2.28
CA VAL A 29 -8.55 -11.75 2.11
C VAL A 29 -8.67 -10.70 3.24
N ARG A 30 -8.09 -10.98 4.42
CA ARG A 30 -8.07 -10.06 5.57
C ARG A 30 -7.13 -8.87 5.37
N ASP A 31 -6.22 -8.94 4.40
CA ASP A 31 -5.34 -7.82 4.05
C ASP A 31 -6.15 -6.67 3.43
N PHE A 32 -7.26 -7.00 2.76
CA PHE A 32 -8.14 -6.06 2.10
C PHE A 32 -9.26 -5.60 3.05
N SER A 33 -9.13 -4.39 3.52
CA SER A 33 -10.04 -3.77 4.47
C SER A 33 -9.97 -2.25 4.36
N TRP A 34 -10.85 -1.55 5.05
CA TRP A 34 -10.78 -0.10 5.13
C TRP A 34 -9.39 0.37 5.59
N GLY A 35 -8.69 1.10 4.73
CA GLY A 35 -7.28 1.51 4.95
C GLY A 35 -6.25 0.39 4.75
N GLY A 36 -6.60 -0.66 3.99
CA GLY A 36 -5.71 -1.81 3.72
C GLY A 36 -4.34 -1.43 3.15
N ASN A 37 -4.24 -0.35 2.38
CA ASN A 37 -2.97 0.14 1.86
C ASN A 37 -1.98 0.55 2.98
N ALA A 38 -2.49 1.02 4.13
CA ALA A 38 -1.64 1.25 5.31
C ALA A 38 -1.07 -0.04 5.88
N ASN A 39 -1.78 -1.17 5.77
CA ASN A 39 -1.24 -2.48 6.18
C ASN A 39 -0.06 -2.86 5.29
N ALA A 40 -0.15 -2.67 3.97
CA ALA A 40 0.97 -2.90 3.06
C ALA A 40 2.21 -2.07 3.45
N ALA A 41 2.02 -0.78 3.74
CA ALA A 41 3.10 0.09 4.18
C ALA A 41 3.70 -0.37 5.53
N ASN A 42 2.87 -0.71 6.51
CA ASN A 42 3.33 -1.17 7.84
C ASN A 42 4.02 -2.53 7.79
N GLN A 43 3.57 -3.47 6.95
CA GLN A 43 4.27 -4.73 6.69
C GLN A 43 5.67 -4.45 6.11
N GLY A 44 5.77 -3.54 5.13
CA GLY A 44 7.04 -3.10 4.55
C GLY A 44 7.97 -2.47 5.60
N ILE A 45 7.45 -1.64 6.51
CA ILE A 45 8.22 -1.07 7.64
C ILE A 45 8.80 -2.17 8.54
N LEU A 46 8.01 -3.19 8.87
CA LEU A 46 8.50 -4.31 9.68
C LEU A 46 9.64 -5.05 8.98
N LEU A 47 9.54 -5.26 7.67
CA LEU A 47 10.57 -5.91 6.86
C LEU A 47 11.85 -5.05 6.83
N VAL A 48 11.75 -3.74 6.63
CA VAL A 48 12.93 -2.84 6.73
C VAL A 48 13.56 -2.94 8.13
N ARG A 49 12.77 -3.01 9.20
CA ARG A 49 13.30 -3.22 10.56
C ARG A 49 14.03 -4.56 10.69
N ALA A 50 13.52 -5.63 10.07
CA ALA A 50 14.21 -6.92 10.06
C ALA A 50 15.55 -6.84 9.33
N TYR A 51 15.61 -6.11 8.20
CA TYR A 51 16.86 -5.80 7.50
C TYR A 51 17.85 -5.06 8.41
N LEU A 52 17.45 -3.98 9.05
CA LEU A 52 18.33 -3.21 9.95
C LEU A 52 18.86 -4.03 11.14
N LEU A 53 18.15 -5.09 11.55
CA LEU A 53 18.57 -5.97 12.63
C LEU A 53 19.50 -7.10 12.18
N THR A 54 19.54 -7.44 10.87
CA THR A 54 20.22 -8.64 10.37
C THR A 54 21.24 -8.35 9.27
N GLY A 55 21.07 -7.26 8.50
CA GLY A 55 21.78 -7.03 7.26
C GLY A 55 21.33 -7.92 6.09
N ASP A 56 20.32 -8.80 6.28
CA ASP A 56 19.87 -9.71 5.24
C ASP A 56 19.00 -8.97 4.22
N LYS A 57 19.53 -8.80 3.02
CA LYS A 57 18.94 -8.09 1.89
C LYS A 57 17.52 -8.56 1.55
N LYS A 58 17.21 -9.84 1.75
CA LYS A 58 15.89 -10.39 1.44
C LYS A 58 14.74 -9.57 2.04
N TYR A 59 14.92 -9.02 3.23
CA TYR A 59 13.87 -8.24 3.89
C TYR A 59 13.60 -6.91 3.17
N VAL A 60 14.62 -6.26 2.61
CA VAL A 60 14.42 -5.07 1.77
C VAL A 60 13.76 -5.44 0.44
N ASP A 61 14.18 -6.56 -0.17
CA ASP A 61 13.57 -7.06 -1.41
C ASP A 61 12.06 -7.27 -1.22
N TYR A 62 11.64 -7.90 -0.10
CA TYR A 62 10.22 -8.09 0.21
C TYR A 62 9.50 -6.81 0.65
N ALA A 63 10.16 -5.87 1.32
CA ALA A 63 9.59 -4.56 1.60
C ALA A 63 9.28 -3.80 0.30
N LEU A 64 10.18 -3.91 -0.69
CA LEU A 64 10.00 -3.33 -2.02
C LEU A 64 8.77 -3.90 -2.73
N THR A 65 8.46 -5.21 -2.58
CA THR A 65 7.25 -5.79 -3.20
C THR A 65 5.96 -5.14 -2.69
N ASN A 66 5.91 -4.71 -1.42
CA ASN A 66 4.76 -3.98 -0.90
C ASN A 66 4.71 -2.52 -1.38
N LEU A 67 5.87 -1.89 -1.59
CA LEU A 67 5.90 -0.59 -2.26
C LEU A 67 5.42 -0.73 -3.71
N ASP A 68 5.86 -1.77 -4.43
CA ASP A 68 5.38 -2.08 -5.78
C ASP A 68 3.87 -2.29 -5.81
N TYR A 69 3.30 -3.01 -4.81
CA TYR A 69 1.85 -3.16 -4.66
C TYR A 69 1.16 -1.80 -4.59
N LEU A 70 1.65 -0.89 -3.76
CA LEU A 70 1.08 0.46 -3.61
C LEU A 70 1.23 1.29 -4.89
N LEU A 71 2.25 1.02 -5.71
CA LEU A 71 2.57 1.75 -6.93
C LEU A 71 2.01 1.10 -8.22
N GLY A 72 1.19 0.04 -8.11
CA GLY A 72 0.44 -0.51 -9.26
C GLY A 72 0.61 -2.00 -9.53
N ARG A 73 1.51 -2.70 -8.84
CA ARG A 73 1.66 -4.17 -8.93
C ARG A 73 0.58 -4.89 -8.12
N ASN A 74 -0.69 -4.69 -8.51
CA ASN A 74 -1.86 -5.17 -7.80
C ASN A 74 -2.99 -5.48 -8.81
N ALA A 75 -4.07 -6.13 -8.34
CA ALA A 75 -5.17 -6.58 -9.18
C ALA A 75 -5.96 -5.43 -9.87
N THR A 76 -5.90 -4.21 -9.33
CA THR A 76 -6.59 -3.04 -9.90
C THR A 76 -5.76 -2.31 -10.95
N GLY A 77 -4.43 -2.50 -10.94
CA GLY A 77 -3.47 -1.73 -11.75
C GLY A 77 -3.38 -0.25 -11.36
N TYR A 78 -4.01 0.18 -10.26
CA TYR A 78 -3.86 1.54 -9.75
C TYR A 78 -2.53 1.70 -9.00
N CYS A 79 -1.78 2.75 -9.32
CA CYS A 79 -0.91 3.37 -8.33
C CYS A 79 -1.82 4.07 -7.32
N PHE A 80 -1.88 3.60 -6.08
CA PHE A 80 -2.79 4.13 -5.06
C PHE A 80 -2.35 5.48 -4.48
N VAL A 81 -1.33 6.12 -5.07
CA VAL A 81 -0.85 7.46 -4.71
C VAL A 81 -1.30 8.45 -5.76
N THR A 82 -2.02 9.49 -5.36
CA THR A 82 -2.52 10.52 -6.27
C THR A 82 -1.40 11.18 -7.06
N GLY A 83 -1.61 11.42 -8.35
CA GLY A 83 -0.66 12.12 -9.23
C GLY A 83 0.63 11.34 -9.56
N ILE A 84 0.71 10.04 -9.21
CA ILE A 84 1.87 9.18 -9.48
C ILE A 84 1.47 8.03 -10.41
N GLY A 85 2.33 7.73 -11.40
CA GLY A 85 2.09 6.63 -12.35
C GLY A 85 1.09 6.99 -13.45
N SER A 86 0.77 6.00 -14.29
CA SER A 86 -0.12 6.16 -15.45
C SER A 86 -1.60 5.99 -15.13
N LYS A 87 -1.93 5.36 -14.01
CA LYS A 87 -3.29 5.15 -13.51
C LYS A 87 -3.31 5.38 -12.00
N SER A 88 -3.71 6.56 -11.57
CA SER A 88 -3.78 6.96 -10.16
C SER A 88 -5.18 7.45 -9.80
N PRO A 89 -5.54 7.54 -8.49
CA PRO A 89 -6.81 8.10 -8.06
C PRO A 89 -6.98 9.53 -8.55
N MET A 90 -8.08 9.80 -9.27
CA MET A 90 -8.45 11.13 -9.76
C MET A 90 -9.54 11.77 -8.91
N HIS A 91 -10.31 10.95 -8.19
CA HIS A 91 -11.44 11.40 -7.36
C HIS A 91 -11.34 10.89 -5.92
N PRO A 92 -10.22 11.16 -5.19
CA PRO A 92 -10.07 10.71 -3.81
C PRO A 92 -11.12 11.37 -2.92
N HIS A 93 -11.55 10.65 -1.87
CA HIS A 93 -12.36 11.26 -0.80
C HIS A 93 -11.46 12.18 0.05
N HIS A 94 -11.15 13.35 -0.51
CA HIS A 94 -10.30 14.38 0.08
C HIS A 94 -10.92 15.76 -0.13
N ARG A 95 -11.41 16.36 0.95
CA ARG A 95 -12.21 17.60 0.89
C ARG A 95 -11.52 18.75 0.15
N GLN A 96 -10.21 18.92 0.33
CA GLN A 96 -9.46 19.97 -0.35
C GLN A 96 -9.45 19.72 -1.86
N SER A 97 -9.05 18.52 -2.33
CA SER A 97 -9.04 18.20 -3.75
C SER A 97 -10.41 18.28 -4.44
N VAL A 98 -11.49 18.12 -3.67
CA VAL A 98 -12.87 18.27 -4.22
C VAL A 98 -13.29 19.72 -4.32
N ALA A 99 -12.75 20.61 -3.45
CA ALA A 99 -13.27 21.97 -3.27
C ALA A 99 -12.37 23.06 -3.85
N ASP A 100 -11.14 22.76 -4.27
CA ASP A 100 -10.16 23.77 -4.72
C ASP A 100 -10.36 24.25 -6.17
N GLY A 101 -11.27 23.62 -6.91
CA GLY A 101 -11.55 23.97 -8.32
C GLY A 101 -10.47 23.49 -9.30
N VAL A 102 -9.52 22.68 -8.86
CA VAL A 102 -8.49 22.04 -9.68
C VAL A 102 -8.95 20.63 -10.06
N THR A 103 -8.83 20.26 -11.34
CA THR A 103 -9.27 18.95 -11.82
C THR A 103 -8.41 17.81 -11.23
N ASP A 104 -7.10 18.02 -11.18
CA ASP A 104 -6.18 17.02 -10.63
C ASP A 104 -6.16 17.11 -9.10
N PRO A 105 -6.25 15.99 -8.39
CA PRO A 105 -6.19 16.00 -6.93
C PRO A 105 -4.81 16.40 -6.42
N VAL A 106 -4.74 16.87 -5.18
CA VAL A 106 -3.44 17.12 -4.51
C VAL A 106 -2.56 15.87 -4.65
N PRO A 107 -1.36 15.98 -5.26
CA PRO A 107 -0.52 14.82 -5.56
C PRO A 107 0.18 14.27 -4.31
N GLY A 108 0.55 12.99 -4.36
CA GLY A 108 1.35 12.33 -3.32
C GLY A 108 0.56 11.78 -2.14
N LEU A 109 -0.77 11.69 -2.23
CA LEU A 109 -1.64 11.19 -1.17
C LEU A 109 -2.00 9.72 -1.40
N LEU A 110 -1.74 8.86 -0.42
CA LEU A 110 -2.14 7.46 -0.43
C LEU A 110 -3.62 7.32 -0.06
N VAL A 111 -4.40 6.66 -0.93
CA VAL A 111 -5.79 6.27 -0.66
C VAL A 111 -5.90 4.95 0.10
N GLY A 112 -7.07 4.68 0.69
CA GLY A 112 -7.33 3.50 1.52
C GLY A 112 -7.08 2.15 0.84
N GLY A 113 -7.37 2.04 -0.45
CA GLY A 113 -7.21 0.81 -1.25
C GLY A 113 -8.40 -0.13 -1.22
N PRO A 114 -8.30 -1.32 -1.85
CA PRO A 114 -9.39 -2.27 -1.99
C PRO A 114 -10.01 -2.67 -0.65
N ASN A 115 -11.34 -2.61 -0.59
CA ASN A 115 -12.11 -2.90 0.62
C ASN A 115 -13.44 -3.59 0.26
N PRO A 116 -13.54 -4.92 0.38
CA PRO A 116 -14.76 -5.67 0.08
C PRO A 116 -15.92 -5.38 1.05
N GLY A 117 -15.66 -4.66 2.15
CA GLY A 117 -16.72 -4.21 3.06
C GLY A 117 -17.62 -3.12 2.49
N MET A 118 -17.14 -2.31 1.54
CA MET A 118 -17.91 -1.30 0.79
C MET A 118 -18.88 -0.49 1.66
N GLN A 119 -18.43 -0.02 2.83
CA GLN A 119 -19.26 0.62 3.86
C GLN A 119 -19.83 1.97 3.44
N ASP A 120 -19.35 2.55 2.34
CA ASP A 120 -19.86 3.79 1.74
C ASP A 120 -21.12 3.58 0.89
N HIS A 121 -21.45 2.33 0.59
CA HIS A 121 -22.62 1.96 -0.23
C HIS A 121 -22.64 2.61 -1.63
N THR A 122 -21.47 3.04 -2.14
CA THR A 122 -21.35 3.53 -3.51
C THR A 122 -21.25 2.36 -4.50
N LYS A 123 -21.28 2.66 -5.80
CA LYS A 123 -21.14 1.64 -6.82
C LYS A 123 -19.66 1.26 -6.98
N TYR A 124 -19.39 -0.03 -6.84
CA TYR A 124 -18.10 -0.65 -7.19
C TYR A 124 -18.24 -1.44 -8.50
N GLU A 125 -17.23 -1.37 -9.36
CA GLU A 125 -17.21 -2.16 -10.60
C GLU A 125 -16.95 -3.63 -10.30
N PHE A 126 -16.06 -3.90 -9.32
CA PHE A 126 -15.71 -5.23 -8.86
C PHE A 126 -15.86 -5.30 -7.35
N THR A 127 -16.23 -6.49 -6.84
CA THR A 127 -16.52 -6.70 -5.42
C THR A 127 -15.59 -7.73 -4.76
N GLU A 128 -14.73 -8.38 -5.56
CA GLU A 128 -13.74 -9.30 -5.04
C GLU A 128 -12.72 -8.57 -4.15
N PRO A 129 -12.18 -9.20 -3.10
CA PRO A 129 -11.35 -8.53 -2.11
C PRO A 129 -10.24 -7.67 -2.71
N GLU A 130 -9.51 -8.18 -3.68
CA GLU A 130 -8.35 -7.51 -4.29
C GLU A 130 -8.73 -6.37 -5.25
N THR A 131 -9.97 -6.35 -5.73
CA THR A 131 -10.45 -5.44 -6.77
C THR A 131 -11.56 -4.50 -6.30
N ALA A 132 -12.06 -4.65 -5.06
CA ALA A 132 -13.12 -3.83 -4.48
C ALA A 132 -12.63 -2.39 -4.19
N TYR A 133 -12.33 -1.65 -5.25
CA TYR A 133 -11.85 -0.27 -5.23
C TYR A 133 -12.72 0.59 -6.16
N SER A 134 -13.09 1.79 -5.70
CA SER A 134 -13.85 2.76 -6.49
C SER A 134 -13.16 4.12 -6.45
N ASP A 135 -12.71 4.62 -7.61
CA ASP A 135 -12.19 5.98 -7.74
C ASP A 135 -13.34 6.99 -7.83
N ASN A 136 -13.98 7.21 -6.70
CA ASN A 136 -15.14 8.09 -6.53
C ASN A 136 -15.01 8.88 -5.24
N SER A 137 -15.21 10.19 -5.28
CA SER A 137 -15.10 11.06 -4.10
C SER A 137 -16.11 10.73 -2.99
N ALA A 138 -17.24 10.08 -3.28
CA ALA A 138 -18.17 9.54 -2.30
C ALA A 138 -17.76 8.16 -1.76
N GLY A 139 -16.81 7.47 -2.43
CA GLY A 139 -16.33 6.13 -2.10
C GLY A 139 -15.33 6.11 -0.95
N TYR A 140 -15.66 6.68 0.20
CA TYR A 140 -14.74 6.84 1.32
C TYR A 140 -14.18 5.53 1.85
N ALA A 141 -14.91 4.42 1.73
CA ALA A 141 -14.47 3.13 2.27
C ALA A 141 -13.23 2.55 1.57
N SER A 142 -12.93 2.97 0.34
CA SER A 142 -11.75 2.55 -0.42
C SER A 142 -10.85 3.71 -0.87
N ASN A 143 -11.40 4.93 -0.96
CA ASN A 143 -10.74 6.08 -1.60
C ASN A 143 -10.50 7.26 -0.65
N GLU A 144 -10.65 7.07 0.66
CA GLU A 144 -10.37 8.10 1.68
C GLU A 144 -8.87 8.34 1.83
N ILE A 145 -8.51 9.58 2.21
CA ILE A 145 -7.17 9.98 2.59
C ILE A 145 -7.11 10.13 4.11
N ALA A 146 -6.14 9.48 4.76
CA ALA A 146 -5.93 9.59 6.20
C ALA A 146 -4.45 9.74 6.57
N ILE A 147 -4.17 10.55 7.61
CA ILE A 147 -2.80 10.82 8.07
C ILE A 147 -2.10 9.53 8.51
N ASN A 148 -2.79 8.66 9.24
CA ASN A 148 -2.28 7.40 9.74
C ASN A 148 -2.04 6.34 8.64
N TRP A 149 -2.50 6.56 7.41
CA TRP A 149 -2.19 5.74 6.24
C TRP A 149 -1.02 6.31 5.44
N ASN A 150 -0.96 7.63 5.32
CA ASN A 150 0.10 8.33 4.60
C ASN A 150 1.44 8.32 5.36
N ALA A 151 1.43 8.47 6.67
CA ALA A 151 2.65 8.45 7.48
C ALA A 151 3.50 7.16 7.31
N PRO A 152 2.93 5.93 7.38
CA PRO A 152 3.69 4.72 7.10
C PRO A 152 4.18 4.63 5.65
N MET A 153 3.42 5.13 4.67
CA MET A 153 3.88 5.17 3.27
C MET A 153 5.12 6.05 3.12
N VAL A 154 5.08 7.28 3.66
CA VAL A 154 6.22 8.21 3.65
C VAL A 154 7.45 7.57 4.32
N TYR A 155 7.25 6.92 5.46
CA TYR A 155 8.36 6.22 6.14
C TYR A 155 8.92 5.09 5.28
N LEU A 156 8.07 4.23 4.70
CA LEU A 156 8.49 3.08 3.90
C LEU A 156 9.32 3.50 2.70
N VAL A 157 8.86 4.48 1.92
CA VAL A 157 9.57 4.98 0.74
C VAL A 157 10.95 5.49 1.13
N ASN A 158 11.03 6.36 2.13
CA ASN A 158 12.31 6.94 2.55
C ASN A 158 13.24 5.90 3.19
N ALA A 159 12.71 4.90 3.90
CA ALA A 159 13.51 3.84 4.51
C ALA A 159 14.10 2.89 3.46
N ILE A 160 13.35 2.56 2.41
CA ILE A 160 13.86 1.79 1.26
C ILE A 160 14.93 2.60 0.54
N GLU A 161 14.67 3.87 0.23
CA GLU A 161 15.64 4.77 -0.43
C GLU A 161 16.94 4.86 0.36
N ALA A 162 16.87 5.11 1.66
CA ALA A 162 18.04 5.18 2.54
C ALA A 162 18.81 3.85 2.64
N SER A 163 18.15 2.71 2.40
CA SER A 163 18.75 1.38 2.49
C SER A 163 19.37 0.92 1.18
N GLN A 164 19.08 1.55 0.04
CA GLN A 164 19.45 1.07 -1.30
C GLN A 164 20.93 0.76 -1.45
N LYS A 165 21.78 1.75 -1.15
CA LYS A 165 23.24 1.59 -1.31
C LYS A 165 23.78 0.47 -0.42
N GLN A 166 23.35 0.40 0.84
CA GLN A 166 23.81 -0.60 1.79
C GLN A 166 23.29 -2.00 1.44
N ALA A 167 22.10 -2.11 0.86
CA ALA A 167 21.50 -3.35 0.38
C ALA A 167 22.05 -3.81 -0.97
N GLY A 168 22.96 -3.03 -1.60
CA GLY A 168 23.62 -3.40 -2.85
C GLY A 168 22.78 -3.12 -4.11
N TYR A 169 21.77 -2.26 -4.02
CA TYR A 169 21.12 -1.70 -5.20
C TYR A 169 21.98 -0.57 -5.81
N ARG A 170 21.84 -0.36 -7.11
CA ARG A 170 22.60 0.68 -7.86
C ARG A 170 21.84 2.00 -7.85
#